data_8cf79c3f262c28ee537b9afd45ab82e6
#
_entry.id   8cf79c3f262c28ee537b9afd45ab82e6
#
_cell.length_a   1.000
_cell.length_b   1.000
_cell.length_c   1.000
_cell.angle_alpha   90.00
_cell.angle_beta   90.00
_cell.angle_gamma   90.00
#
_symmetry.space_group_name_H-M   'P 1'
#
loop_
_entity.id
_entity.type
_entity.pdbx_description
1 polymer ?
#
loop_
_entity_poly.entity_id
_entity_poly.type
_entity_poly.pdbx_seq_one_letter_code
_entity_poly.pdbx_strand_id
1 'polypeptide(L)'
;RVEVKRELFAELDALSPPGAVLASSTSGIPASAFTEALPGRARCLVAHPVNPPYLVPLVELVGAPWTAPDAVARTRALMARVGQVPVTAMKETRGFVLNRMQAALVAEAFRLVRDGVMSVEDVDACVRDGLGLRWSFMGPFETIDLNAPGGVADYAARFGPLLGAITAEQAPYDFDAATVEKVAAERRAALPSTAIEDRSAWRDRRLMALLAHRRDQPG
;
A
#
# COMPACT_ATOMS: atom_id res chain seq x y z
N ARG A 1 -16.64 -9.10 -2.71
CA ARG A 1 -17.27 -9.41 -4.01
C ARG A 1 -17.88 -8.12 -4.55
N VAL A 2 -17.78 -7.88 -5.85
CA VAL A 2 -18.24 -6.65 -6.49
C VAL A 2 -19.77 -6.52 -6.46
N GLU A 3 -20.47 -7.63 -6.62
CA GLU A 3 -21.95 -7.69 -6.60
C GLU A 3 -22.50 -7.18 -5.26
N VAL A 4 -21.98 -7.68 -4.15
CA VAL A 4 -22.36 -7.24 -2.80
C VAL A 4 -22.12 -5.73 -2.61
N LYS A 5 -21.04 -5.20 -3.21
CA LYS A 5 -20.79 -3.76 -3.16
C LYS A 5 -21.77 -2.95 -4.00
N ARG A 6 -22.18 -3.46 -5.16
CA ARG A 6 -23.20 -2.82 -6.00
C ARG A 6 -24.53 -2.70 -5.27
N GLU A 7 -25.00 -3.79 -4.68
CA GLU A 7 -26.24 -3.82 -3.89
C GLU A 7 -26.16 -2.85 -2.70
N LEU A 8 -25.12 -2.97 -1.89
CA LEU A 8 -24.91 -2.11 -0.73
C LEU A 8 -24.82 -0.62 -1.10
N PHE A 9 -24.06 -0.26 -2.14
CA PHE A 9 -23.91 1.13 -2.54
C PHE A 9 -25.16 1.70 -3.19
N ALA A 10 -26.00 0.87 -3.85
CA ALA A 10 -27.31 1.29 -4.34
C ALA A 10 -28.24 1.64 -3.16
N GLU A 11 -28.27 0.82 -2.12
CA GLU A 11 -29.03 1.10 -0.90
C GLU A 11 -28.51 2.35 -0.17
N LEU A 12 -27.20 2.47 0.01
CA LEU A 12 -26.58 3.63 0.64
C LEU A 12 -26.87 4.92 -0.14
N ASP A 13 -26.83 4.87 -1.48
CA ASP A 13 -27.10 6.04 -2.32
C ASP A 13 -28.56 6.50 -2.20
N ALA A 14 -29.48 5.54 -2.10
CA ALA A 14 -30.91 5.85 -1.93
C ALA A 14 -31.26 6.41 -0.55
N LEU A 15 -30.58 5.94 0.51
CA LEU A 15 -30.90 6.28 1.91
C LEU A 15 -30.10 7.45 2.46
N SER A 16 -28.91 7.73 1.92
CA SER A 16 -28.04 8.78 2.46
C SER A 16 -28.43 10.16 1.98
N PRO A 17 -28.28 11.21 2.80
CA PRO A 17 -28.48 12.59 2.38
C PRO A 17 -27.63 12.93 1.13
N PRO A 18 -28.11 13.79 0.22
CA PRO A 18 -27.38 14.14 -1.02
C PRO A 18 -25.96 14.68 -0.78
N GLY A 19 -25.71 15.33 0.34
CA GLY A 19 -24.42 15.87 0.72
C GLY A 19 -23.45 14.85 1.35
N ALA A 20 -23.88 13.62 1.64
CA ALA A 20 -23.01 12.59 2.22
C ALA A 20 -22.04 12.03 1.16
N VAL A 21 -20.78 11.84 1.54
CA VAL A 21 -19.80 11.10 0.74
C VAL A 21 -19.94 9.61 1.07
N LEU A 22 -19.97 8.77 0.04
CA LEU A 22 -20.01 7.32 0.18
C LEU A 22 -18.61 6.75 -0.14
N ALA A 23 -17.91 6.28 0.88
CA ALA A 23 -16.54 5.77 0.74
C ALA A 23 -16.45 4.28 1.05
N SER A 24 -15.76 3.53 0.20
CA SER A 24 -15.46 2.12 0.42
C SER A 24 -14.03 1.94 0.91
N SER A 25 -13.83 1.10 1.94
CA SER A 25 -12.51 0.68 2.44
C SER A 25 -11.93 -0.55 1.70
N THR A 26 -12.40 -0.84 0.50
CA THR A 26 -11.91 -1.97 -0.30
C THR A 26 -10.43 -1.87 -0.59
N SER A 27 -9.72 -3.01 -0.56
CA SER A 27 -8.28 -3.06 -0.80
C SER A 27 -7.88 -3.19 -2.29
N GLY A 28 -8.82 -3.35 -3.22
CA GLY A 28 -8.44 -3.57 -4.63
C GLY A 28 -9.57 -3.47 -5.66
N ILE A 29 -10.84 -3.30 -5.23
CA ILE A 29 -11.97 -3.11 -6.15
C ILE A 29 -12.13 -1.62 -6.40
N PRO A 30 -11.93 -1.11 -7.64
CA PRO A 30 -12.08 0.31 -7.93
C PRO A 30 -13.53 0.78 -7.75
N ALA A 31 -13.73 2.05 -7.42
CA ALA A 31 -15.06 2.62 -7.23
C ALA A 31 -15.91 2.52 -8.50
N SER A 32 -15.31 2.62 -9.68
CA SER A 32 -15.99 2.46 -10.97
C SER A 32 -16.69 1.11 -11.12
N ALA A 33 -16.15 0.05 -10.53
CA ALA A 33 -16.73 -1.29 -10.67
C ALA A 33 -18.10 -1.47 -9.98
N PHE A 34 -18.44 -0.58 -9.03
CA PHE A 34 -19.68 -0.74 -8.24
C PHE A 34 -20.52 0.54 -8.10
N THR A 35 -20.08 1.66 -8.68
CA THR A 35 -20.82 2.94 -8.56
C THR A 35 -21.34 3.51 -9.89
N GLU A 36 -21.01 2.89 -11.02
CA GLU A 36 -21.31 3.42 -12.36
C GLU A 36 -22.81 3.72 -12.58
N ALA A 37 -23.67 2.82 -12.13
CA ALA A 37 -25.12 2.92 -12.31
C ALA A 37 -25.84 3.80 -11.27
N LEU A 38 -25.12 4.35 -10.28
CA LEU A 38 -25.73 5.10 -9.19
C LEU A 38 -26.05 6.53 -9.61
N PRO A 39 -27.25 7.05 -9.31
CA PRO A 39 -27.57 8.47 -9.48
C PRO A 39 -26.59 9.39 -8.76
N GLY A 40 -26.19 9.05 -7.53
CA GLY A 40 -25.26 9.80 -6.70
C GLY A 40 -23.78 9.44 -6.88
N ARG A 41 -23.39 8.78 -7.98
CA ARG A 41 -22.02 8.29 -8.24
C ARG A 41 -20.91 9.35 -8.07
N ALA A 42 -21.24 10.63 -8.28
CA ALA A 42 -20.30 11.73 -8.14
C ALA A 42 -19.78 11.91 -6.69
N ARG A 43 -20.49 11.39 -5.69
CA ARG A 43 -20.14 11.44 -4.27
C ARG A 43 -19.47 10.15 -3.75
N CYS A 44 -19.20 9.19 -4.66
CA CYS A 44 -18.65 7.89 -4.31
C CYS A 44 -17.15 7.81 -4.61
N LEU A 45 -16.38 7.24 -3.69
CA LEU A 45 -14.93 6.97 -3.87
C LEU A 45 -14.48 5.77 -3.05
N VAL A 46 -13.21 5.40 -3.23
CA VAL A 46 -12.51 4.50 -2.31
C VAL A 46 -11.66 5.34 -1.35
N ALA A 47 -11.75 5.02 -0.06
CA ALA A 47 -10.81 5.46 0.97
C ALA A 47 -10.18 4.19 1.57
N HIS A 48 -9.03 3.79 1.03
CA HIS A 48 -8.36 2.52 1.33
C HIS A 48 -7.37 2.71 2.48
N PRO A 49 -7.64 2.20 3.70
CA PRO A 49 -6.71 2.23 4.82
C PRO A 49 -5.71 1.09 4.71
N VAL A 50 -4.58 1.22 5.41
CA VAL A 50 -3.54 0.21 5.50
C VAL A 50 -3.62 -0.53 6.82
N ASN A 51 -3.47 -1.86 6.80
CA ASN A 51 -3.48 -2.67 8.02
C ASN A 51 -2.17 -2.58 8.84
N PRO A 52 -2.26 -2.44 10.16
CA PRO A 52 -3.46 -2.21 10.96
C PRO A 52 -3.89 -0.73 10.93
N PRO A 53 -5.15 -0.41 10.57
CA PRO A 53 -5.58 0.96 10.26
C PRO A 53 -5.60 1.91 11.46
N TYR A 54 -5.53 1.39 12.67
CA TYR A 54 -5.43 2.15 13.91
C TYR A 54 -3.98 2.56 14.26
N LEU A 55 -2.99 2.05 13.51
CA LEU A 55 -1.57 2.39 13.70
C LEU A 55 -0.93 2.93 12.42
N VAL A 56 -1.24 2.34 11.24
CA VAL A 56 -0.70 2.83 9.98
C VAL A 56 -1.59 3.96 9.45
N PRO A 57 -1.10 5.22 9.46
CA PRO A 57 -1.97 6.36 9.20
C PRO A 57 -2.29 6.59 7.72
N LEU A 58 -1.68 5.87 6.80
CA LEU A 58 -1.89 6.07 5.37
C LEU A 58 -3.31 5.69 4.94
N VAL A 59 -3.97 6.58 4.19
CA VAL A 59 -5.23 6.30 3.50
C VAL A 59 -5.13 6.74 2.05
N GLU A 60 -5.34 5.81 1.11
CA GLU A 60 -5.40 6.12 -0.31
C GLU A 60 -6.82 6.54 -0.70
N LEU A 61 -6.96 7.72 -1.25
CA LEU A 61 -8.21 8.24 -1.81
C LEU A 61 -8.21 8.03 -3.32
N VAL A 62 -9.15 7.24 -3.81
CA VAL A 62 -9.23 6.88 -5.23
C VAL A 62 -10.64 7.14 -5.74
N GLY A 63 -10.81 8.17 -6.55
CA GLY A 63 -12.08 8.49 -7.21
C GLY A 63 -12.28 7.67 -8.49
N ALA A 64 -13.53 7.35 -8.82
CA ALA A 64 -13.93 6.91 -10.15
C ALA A 64 -13.86 8.09 -11.15
N PRO A 65 -13.93 7.85 -12.47
CA PRO A 65 -13.91 8.93 -13.47
C PRO A 65 -15.00 9.99 -13.29
N TRP A 66 -16.08 9.66 -12.62
CA TRP A 66 -17.22 10.55 -12.33
C TRP A 66 -17.23 11.11 -10.91
N THR A 67 -16.28 10.72 -10.07
CA THR A 67 -16.22 11.25 -8.69
C THR A 67 -15.92 12.75 -8.71
N ALA A 68 -16.77 13.52 -8.05
CA ALA A 68 -16.57 14.97 -7.97
C ALA A 68 -15.30 15.32 -7.17
N PRO A 69 -14.50 16.29 -7.62
CA PRO A 69 -13.32 16.75 -6.88
C PRO A 69 -13.63 17.18 -5.44
N ASP A 70 -14.79 17.77 -5.19
CA ASP A 70 -15.27 18.15 -3.86
C ASP A 70 -15.40 16.93 -2.93
N ALA A 71 -15.92 15.80 -3.40
CA ALA A 71 -16.04 14.59 -2.60
C ALA A 71 -14.66 14.08 -2.16
N VAL A 72 -13.66 14.13 -3.04
CA VAL A 72 -12.27 13.78 -2.71
C VAL A 72 -11.67 14.78 -1.72
N ALA A 73 -11.84 16.08 -1.96
CA ALA A 73 -11.30 17.14 -1.10
C ALA A 73 -11.86 17.07 0.33
N ARG A 74 -13.18 16.88 0.47
CA ARG A 74 -13.85 16.73 1.77
C ARG A 74 -13.39 15.47 2.50
N THR A 75 -13.24 14.36 1.80
CA THR A 75 -12.73 13.11 2.39
C THR A 75 -11.28 13.29 2.84
N ARG A 76 -10.44 13.94 2.01
CA ARG A 76 -9.06 14.27 2.37
C ARG A 76 -8.99 15.11 3.64
N ALA A 77 -9.78 16.18 3.73
CA ALA A 77 -9.84 17.04 4.89
C ALA A 77 -10.30 16.29 6.16
N LEU A 78 -11.31 15.42 6.01
CA LEU A 78 -11.78 14.59 7.12
C LEU A 78 -10.69 13.64 7.61
N MET A 79 -10.03 12.91 6.70
CA MET A 79 -8.97 11.95 7.06
C MET A 79 -7.79 12.65 7.74
N ALA A 80 -7.36 13.82 7.24
CA ALA A 80 -6.32 14.61 7.88
C ALA A 80 -6.73 15.07 9.31
N ARG A 81 -7.97 15.49 9.47
CA ARG A 81 -8.50 15.94 10.77
C ARG A 81 -8.53 14.82 11.82
N VAL A 82 -8.74 13.58 11.41
CA VAL A 82 -8.71 12.42 12.30
C VAL A 82 -7.32 11.80 12.46
N GLY A 83 -6.26 12.50 12.02
CA GLY A 83 -4.87 12.08 12.21
C GLY A 83 -4.36 11.07 11.16
N GLN A 84 -5.11 10.85 10.08
CA GLN A 84 -4.63 10.04 8.97
C GLN A 84 -3.77 10.86 8.00
N VAL A 85 -2.98 10.18 7.19
CA VAL A 85 -2.18 10.75 6.10
C VAL A 85 -2.85 10.39 4.76
N PRO A 86 -3.78 11.23 4.28
CA PRO A 86 -4.48 10.94 3.03
C PRO A 86 -3.59 11.25 1.82
N VAL A 87 -3.42 10.27 0.94
CA VAL A 87 -2.83 10.43 -0.39
C VAL A 87 -3.90 10.25 -1.46
N THR A 88 -3.80 10.99 -2.56
CA THR A 88 -4.81 10.95 -3.62
C THR A 88 -4.23 10.37 -4.89
N ALA A 89 -4.83 9.28 -5.36
CA ALA A 89 -4.54 8.75 -6.69
C ALA A 89 -5.26 9.61 -7.74
N MET A 90 -4.51 10.13 -8.71
CA MET A 90 -5.05 10.98 -9.79
C MET A 90 -5.86 10.17 -10.81
N LYS A 91 -5.74 8.85 -10.81
CA LYS A 91 -6.42 7.93 -11.72
C LYS A 91 -6.63 6.59 -11.03
N GLU A 92 -7.79 5.97 -11.25
CA GLU A 92 -8.00 4.58 -10.83
C GLU A 92 -6.97 3.67 -11.49
N THR A 93 -6.38 2.80 -10.69
CA THR A 93 -5.53 1.71 -11.18
C THR A 93 -5.79 0.46 -10.37
N ARG A 94 -5.64 -0.70 -11.00
CA ARG A 94 -5.84 -1.99 -10.32
C ARG A 94 -4.86 -2.12 -9.16
N GLY A 95 -5.39 -2.43 -7.97
CA GLY A 95 -4.59 -2.59 -6.75
C GLY A 95 -4.13 -1.28 -6.13
N PHE A 96 -4.60 -0.11 -6.63
CA PHE A 96 -4.21 1.22 -6.16
C PHE A 96 -2.69 1.43 -6.22
N VAL A 97 -2.13 2.36 -5.44
CA VAL A 97 -0.69 2.65 -5.50
C VAL A 97 0.10 1.78 -4.55
N LEU A 98 -0.31 1.72 -3.26
CA LEU A 98 0.42 0.97 -2.23
C LEU A 98 0.54 -0.51 -2.56
N ASN A 99 -0.58 -1.16 -2.93
CA ASN A 99 -0.55 -2.58 -3.29
C ASN A 99 0.30 -2.86 -4.53
N ARG A 100 0.38 -1.93 -5.48
CA ARG A 100 1.27 -2.08 -6.65
C ARG A 100 2.74 -2.05 -6.25
N MET A 101 3.12 -1.11 -5.37
CA MET A 101 4.49 -1.05 -4.85
C MET A 101 4.83 -2.31 -4.04
N GLN A 102 3.91 -2.74 -3.17
CA GLN A 102 4.06 -3.96 -2.40
C GLN A 102 4.15 -5.20 -3.30
N ALA A 103 3.32 -5.31 -4.34
CA ALA A 103 3.35 -6.43 -5.28
C ALA A 103 4.70 -6.53 -6.01
N ALA A 104 5.27 -5.40 -6.44
CA ALA A 104 6.59 -5.39 -7.08
C ALA A 104 7.68 -5.93 -6.14
N LEU A 105 7.70 -5.45 -4.87
CA LEU A 105 8.68 -5.88 -3.88
C LEU A 105 8.50 -7.36 -3.51
N VAL A 106 7.25 -7.79 -3.25
CA VAL A 106 6.97 -9.18 -2.84
C VAL A 106 7.24 -10.17 -3.99
N ALA A 107 6.89 -9.82 -5.23
CA ALA A 107 7.21 -10.65 -6.38
C ALA A 107 8.71 -10.86 -6.55
N GLU A 108 9.51 -9.80 -6.36
CA GLU A 108 10.97 -9.91 -6.39
C GLU A 108 11.51 -10.77 -5.24
N ALA A 109 11.01 -10.56 -4.03
CA ALA A 109 11.39 -11.37 -2.87
C ALA A 109 11.16 -12.87 -3.11
N PHE A 110 10.02 -13.24 -3.69
CA PHE A 110 9.72 -14.62 -4.03
C PHE A 110 10.64 -15.17 -5.15
N ARG A 111 10.96 -14.36 -6.17
CA ARG A 111 11.91 -14.75 -7.23
C ARG A 111 13.29 -15.09 -6.66
N LEU A 112 13.83 -14.19 -5.81
CA LEU A 112 15.14 -14.38 -5.18
C LEU A 112 15.22 -15.66 -4.35
N VAL A 113 14.14 -16.00 -3.62
CA VAL A 113 14.05 -17.25 -2.86
C VAL A 113 13.90 -18.47 -3.77
N ARG A 114 13.06 -18.38 -4.82
CA ARG A 114 12.87 -19.46 -5.82
C ARG A 114 14.18 -19.82 -6.50
N ASP A 115 14.90 -18.81 -6.93
CA ASP A 115 16.14 -18.97 -7.71
C ASP A 115 17.35 -19.28 -6.82
N GLY A 116 17.14 -19.42 -5.50
CA GLY A 116 18.19 -19.78 -4.53
C GLY A 116 19.23 -18.69 -4.32
N VAL A 117 18.92 -17.45 -4.68
CA VAL A 117 19.82 -16.31 -4.50
C VAL A 117 20.00 -15.97 -3.01
N MET A 118 18.92 -16.07 -2.23
CA MET A 118 18.91 -15.67 -0.82
C MET A 118 17.88 -16.49 -0.01
N SER A 119 18.11 -16.62 1.30
CA SER A 119 17.14 -17.21 2.22
C SER A 119 15.95 -16.28 2.48
N VAL A 120 14.83 -16.81 2.98
CA VAL A 120 13.66 -15.99 3.37
C VAL A 120 14.02 -14.98 4.45
N GLU A 121 14.85 -15.38 5.44
CA GLU A 121 15.28 -14.51 6.53
C GLU A 121 16.14 -13.34 6.03
N ASP A 122 17.08 -13.62 5.12
CA ASP A 122 17.96 -12.59 4.57
C ASP A 122 17.23 -11.61 3.66
N VAL A 123 16.25 -12.08 2.87
CA VAL A 123 15.34 -11.20 2.09
C VAL A 123 14.56 -10.27 3.02
N ASP A 124 13.98 -10.82 4.10
CA ASP A 124 13.30 -10.01 5.13
C ASP A 124 14.26 -8.98 5.74
N ALA A 125 15.52 -9.36 6.02
CA ALA A 125 16.54 -8.45 6.57
C ALA A 125 16.93 -7.33 5.60
N CYS A 126 17.07 -7.61 4.30
CA CYS A 126 17.33 -6.59 3.28
C CYS A 126 16.27 -5.49 3.27
N VAL A 127 15.00 -5.86 3.46
CA VAL A 127 13.93 -4.87 3.55
C VAL A 127 13.89 -4.22 4.92
N ARG A 128 13.90 -4.98 6.00
CA ARG A 128 13.77 -4.47 7.38
C ARG A 128 14.92 -3.53 7.77
N ASP A 129 16.14 -3.95 7.52
CA ASP A 129 17.36 -3.29 8.00
C ASP A 129 18.03 -2.44 6.90
N GLY A 130 17.61 -2.62 5.65
CA GLY A 130 18.09 -1.87 4.48
C GLY A 130 17.09 -0.81 4.01
N LEU A 131 16.19 -1.19 3.12
CA LEU A 131 15.25 -0.25 2.48
C LEU A 131 14.28 0.37 3.49
N GLY A 132 13.64 -0.44 4.32
CA GLY A 132 12.59 -0.03 5.24
C GLY A 132 13.09 0.89 6.36
N LEU A 133 14.36 0.77 6.76
CA LEU A 133 14.94 1.65 7.77
C LEU A 133 14.91 3.12 7.31
N ARG A 134 15.32 3.40 6.07
CA ARG A 134 15.24 4.75 5.50
C ARG A 134 13.80 5.15 5.19
N TRP A 135 13.02 4.23 4.64
CA TRP A 135 11.63 4.46 4.28
C TRP A 135 10.70 4.66 5.48
N SER A 136 11.18 4.48 6.69
CA SER A 136 10.42 4.82 7.89
C SER A 136 10.19 6.32 8.07
N PHE A 137 10.98 7.19 7.40
CA PHE A 137 10.87 8.65 7.48
C PHE A 137 11.02 9.40 6.14
N MET A 138 11.43 8.73 5.06
CA MET A 138 11.50 9.31 3.71
C MET A 138 10.95 8.35 2.66
N GLY A 139 10.51 8.88 1.53
CA GLY A 139 10.02 8.08 0.40
C GLY A 139 11.14 7.64 -0.56
N PRO A 140 10.82 6.83 -1.58
CA PRO A 140 11.81 6.35 -2.54
C PRO A 140 12.45 7.49 -3.36
N PHE A 141 11.69 8.52 -3.72
CA PHE A 141 12.23 9.65 -4.49
C PHE A 141 13.19 10.50 -3.66
N GLU A 142 12.85 10.81 -2.43
CA GLU A 142 13.74 11.52 -1.50
C GLU A 142 14.99 10.68 -1.20
N THR A 143 14.85 9.37 -1.05
CA THR A 143 15.99 8.46 -0.86
C THR A 143 16.99 8.57 -2.01
N ILE A 144 16.55 8.52 -3.27
CA ILE A 144 17.46 8.61 -4.42
C ILE A 144 17.96 10.03 -4.65
N ASP A 145 17.19 11.05 -4.28
CA ASP A 145 17.61 12.45 -4.35
C ASP A 145 18.84 12.70 -3.47
N LEU A 146 18.84 12.12 -2.26
CA LEU A 146 19.94 12.23 -1.32
C LEU A 146 21.14 11.29 -1.63
N ASN A 147 20.98 10.34 -2.54
CA ASN A 147 22.02 9.37 -2.88
C ASN A 147 22.93 9.82 -4.04
N ALA A 148 22.71 10.99 -4.62
CA ALA A 148 23.56 11.54 -5.66
C ALA A 148 23.75 13.05 -5.49
N PRO A 149 24.95 13.60 -5.69
CA PRO A 149 25.21 15.04 -5.51
C PRO A 149 24.33 15.96 -6.35
N GLY A 150 23.90 15.51 -7.51
CA GLY A 150 22.98 16.24 -8.41
C GLY A 150 21.51 15.80 -8.28
N GLY A 151 21.15 15.10 -7.20
CA GLY A 151 19.79 14.69 -6.92
C GLY A 151 19.25 13.60 -7.85
N VAL A 152 17.92 13.56 -8.00
CA VAL A 152 17.21 12.52 -8.79
C VAL A 152 17.74 12.41 -10.22
N ALA A 153 18.02 13.54 -10.90
CA ALA A 153 18.49 13.52 -12.27
C ALA A 153 19.89 12.87 -12.39
N ASP A 154 20.81 13.23 -11.51
CA ASP A 154 22.14 12.65 -11.44
C ASP A 154 22.08 11.16 -11.07
N TYR A 155 21.26 10.80 -10.10
CA TYR A 155 21.02 9.41 -9.74
C TYR A 155 20.50 8.60 -10.94
N ALA A 156 19.50 9.12 -11.64
CA ALA A 156 18.94 8.46 -12.82
C ALA A 156 19.96 8.29 -13.96
N ALA A 157 20.80 9.30 -14.18
CA ALA A 157 21.86 9.22 -15.18
C ALA A 157 22.91 8.14 -14.85
N ARG A 158 23.28 8.01 -13.57
CA ARG A 158 24.30 7.03 -13.12
C ARG A 158 23.77 5.62 -12.99
N PHE A 159 22.62 5.47 -12.37
CA PHE A 159 22.07 4.16 -11.97
C PHE A 159 20.89 3.71 -12.83
N GLY A 160 20.27 4.61 -13.62
CA GLY A 160 19.12 4.28 -14.46
C GLY A 160 19.37 3.10 -15.41
N PRO A 161 20.50 3.03 -16.12
CA PRO A 161 20.81 1.89 -17.00
C PRO A 161 20.85 0.55 -16.24
N LEU A 162 21.47 0.52 -15.05
CA LEU A 162 21.51 -0.67 -14.20
C LEU A 162 20.10 -1.05 -13.70
N LEU A 163 19.36 -0.09 -13.17
CA LEU A 163 17.99 -0.33 -12.67
C LEU A 163 17.06 -0.77 -13.79
N GLY A 164 17.22 -0.22 -15.00
CA GLY A 164 16.48 -0.63 -16.19
C GLY A 164 16.79 -2.07 -16.59
N ALA A 165 18.06 -2.48 -16.56
CA ALA A 165 18.48 -3.86 -16.84
C ALA A 165 17.87 -4.82 -15.81
N ILE A 166 17.99 -4.52 -14.50
CA ILE A 166 17.38 -5.32 -13.42
C ILE A 166 15.87 -5.44 -13.63
N THR A 167 15.19 -4.33 -13.92
CA THR A 167 13.74 -4.35 -14.14
C THR A 167 13.34 -5.20 -15.35
N ALA A 168 14.18 -5.21 -16.40
CA ALA A 168 13.94 -6.05 -17.58
C ALA A 168 14.08 -7.55 -17.30
N GLU A 169 14.87 -7.92 -16.31
CA GLU A 169 15.00 -9.33 -15.84
C GLU A 169 13.81 -9.77 -14.96
N GLN A 170 13.06 -8.82 -14.40
CA GLN A 170 11.93 -9.08 -13.52
C GLN A 170 10.68 -9.49 -14.30
N ALA A 171 10.61 -10.73 -14.75
CA ALA A 171 9.42 -11.29 -15.38
C ALA A 171 8.20 -11.30 -14.42
N PRO A 172 6.95 -11.29 -14.92
CA PRO A 172 5.78 -11.49 -14.07
C PRO A 172 5.92 -12.75 -13.22
N TYR A 173 5.55 -12.66 -11.95
CA TYR A 173 5.62 -13.76 -10.99
C TYR A 173 4.22 -14.27 -10.63
N ASP A 174 4.00 -15.57 -10.74
CA ASP A 174 2.71 -16.23 -10.56
C ASP A 174 2.48 -16.85 -9.18
N PHE A 175 3.45 -16.70 -8.25
CA PHE A 175 3.40 -17.27 -6.90
C PHE A 175 3.24 -18.80 -6.95
N ASP A 176 4.14 -19.48 -7.67
CA ASP A 176 4.11 -20.94 -7.83
C ASP A 176 4.05 -21.67 -6.48
N ALA A 177 3.32 -22.80 -6.48
CA ALA A 177 3.01 -23.52 -5.23
C ALA A 177 4.26 -23.99 -4.48
N ALA A 178 5.30 -24.44 -5.20
CA ALA A 178 6.52 -24.95 -4.57
C ALA A 178 7.28 -23.87 -3.81
N THR A 179 7.41 -22.68 -4.41
CA THR A 179 8.07 -21.53 -3.74
C THR A 179 7.22 -21.00 -2.58
N VAL A 180 5.90 -20.92 -2.74
CA VAL A 180 4.99 -20.54 -1.65
C VAL A 180 5.10 -21.50 -0.48
N GLU A 181 5.12 -22.82 -0.73
CA GLU A 181 5.28 -23.84 0.32
C GLU A 181 6.64 -23.74 1.03
N LYS A 182 7.74 -23.54 0.28
CA LYS A 182 9.06 -23.32 0.84
C LYS A 182 9.08 -22.09 1.78
N VAL A 183 8.61 -20.96 1.31
CA VAL A 183 8.55 -19.71 2.10
C VAL A 183 7.67 -19.92 3.34
N ALA A 184 6.51 -20.56 3.19
CA ALA A 184 5.60 -20.83 4.30
C ALA A 184 6.25 -21.75 5.34
N ALA A 185 6.95 -22.78 4.93
CA ALA A 185 7.66 -23.70 5.83
C ALA A 185 8.76 -22.99 6.62
N GLU A 186 9.63 -22.22 5.96
CA GLU A 186 10.68 -21.44 6.62
C GLU A 186 10.08 -20.41 7.60
N ARG A 187 9.00 -19.72 7.21
CA ARG A 187 8.30 -18.79 8.11
C ARG A 187 7.63 -19.49 9.30
N ARG A 188 7.08 -20.70 9.13
CA ARG A 188 6.50 -21.48 10.24
C ARG A 188 7.59 -22.03 11.18
N ALA A 189 8.75 -22.39 10.67
CA ALA A 189 9.91 -22.77 11.51
C ALA A 189 10.38 -21.59 12.39
N ALA A 190 10.45 -20.39 11.82
CA ALA A 190 10.86 -19.18 12.56
C ALA A 190 9.75 -18.64 13.49
N LEU A 191 8.49 -18.80 13.13
CA LEU A 191 7.32 -18.33 13.89
C LEU A 191 6.20 -19.38 13.82
N PRO A 192 6.04 -20.22 14.83
CA PRO A 192 4.92 -21.17 14.91
C PRO A 192 3.55 -20.47 14.81
N SER A 193 2.56 -21.14 14.22
CA SER A 193 1.21 -20.57 14.06
C SER A 193 0.57 -20.16 15.38
N THR A 194 0.88 -20.86 16.47
CA THR A 194 0.42 -20.55 17.83
C THR A 194 0.99 -19.24 18.40
N ALA A 195 2.08 -18.72 17.84
CA ALA A 195 2.73 -17.49 18.28
C ALA A 195 2.39 -16.26 17.38
N ILE A 196 1.50 -16.42 16.40
CA ILE A 196 1.15 -15.33 15.45
C ILE A 196 0.46 -14.18 16.20
N GLU A 197 -0.43 -14.44 17.14
CA GLU A 197 -1.14 -13.39 17.89
C GLU A 197 -0.15 -12.57 18.73
N ASP A 198 0.71 -13.23 19.49
CA ASP A 198 1.76 -12.57 20.28
C ASP A 198 2.71 -11.74 19.40
N ARG A 199 3.07 -12.28 18.24
CA ARG A 199 3.92 -11.57 17.27
C ARG A 199 3.20 -10.36 16.67
N SER A 200 1.90 -10.44 16.45
CA SER A 200 1.08 -9.31 16.01
C SER A 200 1.04 -8.21 17.08
N ALA A 201 0.81 -8.58 18.33
CA ALA A 201 0.86 -7.64 19.45
C ALA A 201 2.26 -7.01 19.64
N TRP A 202 3.32 -7.78 19.43
CA TRP A 202 4.68 -7.25 19.39
C TRP A 202 4.87 -6.24 18.26
N ARG A 203 4.39 -6.54 17.03
CA ARG A 203 4.41 -5.60 15.89
C ARG A 203 3.71 -4.29 16.25
N ASP A 204 2.54 -4.38 16.84
CA ASP A 204 1.74 -3.20 17.18
C ASP A 204 2.47 -2.31 18.20
N ARG A 205 3.10 -2.90 19.23
CA ARG A 205 3.94 -2.14 20.18
C ARG A 205 5.13 -1.45 19.49
N ARG A 206 5.78 -2.11 18.52
CA ARG A 206 6.89 -1.52 17.77
C ARG A 206 6.42 -0.37 16.88
N LEU A 207 5.27 -0.52 16.22
CA LEU A 207 4.66 0.55 15.43
C LEU A 207 4.29 1.76 16.30
N MET A 208 3.69 1.53 17.47
CA MET A 208 3.37 2.60 18.42
C MET A 208 4.62 3.38 18.84
N ALA A 209 5.70 2.69 19.17
CA ALA A 209 6.96 3.32 19.57
C ALA A 209 7.58 4.14 18.41
N LEU A 210 7.57 3.58 17.19
CA LEU A 210 8.06 4.29 16.00
C LEU A 210 7.22 5.53 15.68
N LEU A 211 5.89 5.44 15.77
CA LEU A 211 5.00 6.56 15.54
C LEU A 211 5.16 7.66 16.60
N ALA A 212 5.40 7.30 17.86
CA ALA A 212 5.72 8.24 18.90
C ALA A 212 7.03 8.97 18.59
N HIS A 213 8.09 8.22 18.29
CA HIS A 213 9.39 8.78 17.90
C HIS A 213 9.25 9.76 16.71
N ARG A 214 8.54 9.37 15.66
CA ARG A 214 8.34 10.23 14.47
C ARG A 214 7.59 11.52 14.76
N ARG A 215 6.68 11.52 15.74
CA ARG A 215 5.97 12.77 16.15
C ARG A 215 6.88 13.74 16.90
N ASP A 216 7.85 13.22 17.63
CA ASP A 216 8.78 14.01 18.44
C ASP A 216 9.97 14.54 17.63
N GLN A 217 10.13 14.11 16.37
CA GLN A 217 11.19 14.59 15.48
C GLN A 217 10.64 15.64 14.51
N PRO A 218 11.36 16.74 14.28
CA PRO A 218 11.00 17.70 13.24
C PRO A 218 11.08 16.99 11.86
N GLY A 219 10.14 17.36 10.98
CA GLY A 219 10.12 16.91 9.58
C GLY A 219 11.14 17.62 8.71
#